data_dbb03e19e6043c54e0612b5097353b46
#
_entry.id   dbb03e19e6043c54e0612b5097353b46
#
_cell.length_a   1.000
_cell.length_b   1.000
_cell.length_c   1.000
_cell.angle_alpha   90.00
_cell.angle_beta   90.00
_cell.angle_gamma   90.00
#
_symmetry.space_group_name_H-M   'P 1'
#
loop_
_entity.id
_entity.type
_entity.pdbx_description
1 polymer ?
#
loop_
_entity_poly.entity_id
_entity_poly.type
_entity_poly.pdbx_seq_one_letter_code
_entity_poly.pdbx_strand_id
1 'polypeptide(L)'
;LEKMPFIVVVIDEMADLMMVAGKEVESLVQRLAQMARASGIHLITATQRPSVDVITGTIKANFPSRISYKVSSKFDSRTILNEMGAEQLLGSGDMLFLENGSIIKRLHGGFVSENEVEKVVNYIKQQATFDYKKEISLSEEELNFSNSDDLISNNNDDLYGKAIDIVIKQQKVSTSYIQRYLQIGYNRAARIVEKMEQDGVISEANNAGKRHVLKK
;
A
#
# COMPACT_ATOMS: atom_id res chain seq x y z
N LEU A 1 -28.45 -9.83 4.02
CA LEU A 1 -27.12 -9.22 4.04
C LEU A 1 -27.29 -7.71 4.20
N GLU A 2 -26.78 -7.15 5.27
CA GLU A 2 -26.75 -5.70 5.44
C GLU A 2 -25.81 -5.06 4.40
N LYS A 3 -26.25 -3.94 3.83
CA LYS A 3 -25.46 -3.21 2.85
C LYS A 3 -24.25 -2.56 3.55
N MET A 4 -23.06 -2.84 3.06
CA MET A 4 -21.84 -2.20 3.58
C MET A 4 -21.91 -0.67 3.39
N PRO A 5 -21.57 0.14 4.40
CA PRO A 5 -21.55 1.59 4.27
C PRO A 5 -20.44 2.04 3.31
N PHE A 6 -20.59 3.23 2.74
CA PHE A 6 -19.49 3.86 2.03
C PHE A 6 -18.36 4.24 2.99
N ILE A 7 -17.13 4.00 2.60
CA ILE A 7 -15.93 4.35 3.34
C ILE A 7 -15.16 5.40 2.53
N VAL A 8 -14.81 6.50 3.15
CA VAL A 8 -13.96 7.53 2.54
C VAL A 8 -12.65 7.58 3.30
N VAL A 9 -11.55 7.34 2.59
CA VAL A 9 -10.19 7.44 3.13
C VAL A 9 -9.55 8.71 2.58
N VAL A 10 -9.10 9.58 3.47
CA VAL A 10 -8.43 10.84 3.11
C VAL A 10 -6.99 10.78 3.57
N ILE A 11 -6.06 11.01 2.63
CA ILE A 11 -4.63 11.13 2.88
C ILE A 11 -4.23 12.58 2.54
N ASP A 12 -3.93 13.36 3.57
CA ASP A 12 -3.68 14.80 3.45
C ASP A 12 -2.32 15.11 2.79
N GLU A 13 -1.26 14.40 3.18
CA GLU A 13 0.08 14.54 2.57
C GLU A 13 0.66 13.17 2.20
N MET A 14 0.47 12.77 0.96
CA MET A 14 0.95 11.49 0.46
C MET A 14 2.48 11.39 0.41
N ALA A 15 3.17 12.52 0.24
CA ALA A 15 4.62 12.54 0.18
C ALA A 15 5.26 11.99 1.47
N ASP A 16 4.67 12.27 2.64
CA ASP A 16 5.21 11.80 3.91
C ASP A 16 5.16 10.27 4.01
N LEU A 17 4.10 9.64 3.53
CA LEU A 17 4.00 8.18 3.45
C LEU A 17 5.01 7.61 2.44
N MET A 18 5.14 8.23 1.28
CA MET A 18 6.06 7.77 0.23
C MET A 18 7.53 7.91 0.64
N MET A 19 7.88 8.87 1.50
CA MET A 19 9.24 9.03 2.02
C MET A 19 9.63 7.95 3.02
N VAL A 20 8.68 7.42 3.77
CA VAL A 20 8.94 6.40 4.81
C VAL A 20 9.02 5.00 4.20
N ALA A 21 8.08 4.63 3.35
CA ALA A 21 7.95 3.28 2.80
C ALA A 21 7.41 3.28 1.36
N GLY A 22 8.02 4.06 0.47
CA GLY A 22 7.48 4.42 -0.85
C GLY A 22 6.97 3.25 -1.69
N LYS A 23 7.77 2.19 -1.87
CA LYS A 23 7.36 1.02 -2.69
C LYS A 23 6.22 0.23 -2.06
N GLU A 24 6.22 0.10 -0.74
CA GLU A 24 5.19 -0.61 -0.01
C GLU A 24 3.88 0.17 -0.03
N VAL A 25 3.94 1.46 0.29
CA VAL A 25 2.79 2.37 0.22
C VAL A 25 2.21 2.42 -1.19
N GLU A 26 3.04 2.54 -2.23
CA GLU A 26 2.59 2.53 -3.62
C GLU A 26 1.82 1.24 -3.96
N SER A 27 2.35 0.08 -3.56
CA SER A 27 1.71 -1.22 -3.77
C SER A 27 0.37 -1.34 -3.03
N LEU A 28 0.32 -0.93 -1.76
CA LEU A 28 -0.91 -0.96 -0.95
C LEU A 28 -1.98 0.00 -1.46
N VAL A 29 -1.61 1.22 -1.84
CA VAL A 29 -2.52 2.21 -2.41
C VAL A 29 -3.05 1.74 -3.76
N GLN A 30 -2.18 1.18 -4.61
CA GLN A 30 -2.58 0.57 -5.88
C GLN A 30 -3.61 -0.54 -5.66
N ARG A 31 -3.32 -1.48 -4.77
CA ARG A 31 -4.21 -2.59 -4.44
C ARG A 31 -5.55 -2.09 -3.89
N LEU A 32 -5.51 -1.11 -2.99
CA LEU A 32 -6.71 -0.51 -2.44
C LEU A 32 -7.54 0.19 -3.53
N ALA A 33 -6.93 1.01 -4.38
CA ALA A 33 -7.62 1.72 -5.45
C ALA A 33 -8.26 0.77 -6.48
N GLN A 34 -7.64 -0.37 -6.76
CA GLN A 34 -8.18 -1.38 -7.69
C GLN A 34 -9.34 -2.17 -7.09
N MET A 35 -9.22 -2.62 -5.82
CA MET A 35 -10.19 -3.49 -5.17
C MET A 35 -11.35 -2.73 -4.53
N ALA A 36 -11.09 -1.57 -4.00
CA ALA A 36 -12.03 -0.79 -3.20
C ALA A 36 -13.20 -0.22 -4.01
N ARG A 37 -13.01 -0.01 -5.30
CA ARG A 37 -14.04 0.55 -6.19
C ARG A 37 -15.34 -0.23 -6.16
N ALA A 38 -15.27 -1.56 -6.19
CA ALA A 38 -16.45 -2.42 -6.15
C ALA A 38 -17.10 -2.48 -4.76
N SER A 39 -16.34 -2.16 -3.71
CA SER A 39 -16.77 -2.22 -2.31
C SER A 39 -17.31 -0.90 -1.77
N GLY A 40 -17.35 0.17 -2.58
CA GLY A 40 -17.81 1.48 -2.15
C GLY A 40 -16.81 2.22 -1.23
N ILE A 41 -15.52 1.93 -1.38
CA ILE A 41 -14.43 2.64 -0.69
C ILE A 41 -13.87 3.69 -1.66
N HIS A 42 -13.77 4.92 -1.19
CA HIS A 42 -13.30 6.07 -1.96
C HIS A 42 -12.01 6.61 -1.35
N LEU A 43 -11.00 6.85 -2.19
CA LEU A 43 -9.73 7.44 -1.77
C LEU A 43 -9.63 8.87 -2.28
N ILE A 44 -9.26 9.78 -1.38
CA ILE A 44 -8.87 11.15 -1.67
C ILE A 44 -7.43 11.32 -1.19
N THR A 45 -6.52 11.57 -2.11
CA THR A 45 -5.10 11.77 -1.76
C THR A 45 -4.67 13.17 -2.16
N ALA A 46 -3.99 13.85 -1.26
CA ALA A 46 -3.42 15.16 -1.51
C ALA A 46 -1.91 15.15 -1.25
N THR A 47 -1.21 16.13 -1.82
CA THR A 47 0.19 16.39 -1.56
C THR A 47 0.56 17.81 -1.93
N GLN A 48 1.43 18.44 -1.14
CA GLN A 48 2.07 19.71 -1.44
C GLN A 48 3.40 19.55 -2.18
N ARG A 49 3.83 18.29 -2.43
CA ARG A 49 5.10 17.95 -3.09
C ARG A 49 4.84 17.18 -4.39
N PRO A 50 4.54 17.89 -5.50
CA PRO A 50 4.20 17.24 -6.77
C PRO A 50 5.44 16.74 -7.51
N SER A 51 6.20 15.85 -6.88
CA SER A 51 7.37 15.20 -7.49
C SER A 51 6.99 13.88 -8.17
N VAL A 52 7.82 13.42 -9.09
CA VAL A 52 7.62 12.13 -9.78
C VAL A 52 7.77 10.92 -8.85
N ASP A 53 8.47 11.09 -7.73
CA ASP A 53 8.65 10.05 -6.71
C ASP A 53 7.40 9.89 -5.84
N VAL A 54 6.55 10.91 -5.76
CA VAL A 54 5.28 10.90 -5.03
C VAL A 54 4.12 10.56 -5.96
N ILE A 55 4.04 11.25 -7.11
CA ILE A 55 2.98 11.07 -8.10
C ILE A 55 3.54 10.19 -9.22
N THR A 56 3.75 8.92 -8.92
CA THR A 56 4.32 7.95 -9.85
C THR A 56 3.35 7.59 -10.98
N GLY A 57 3.86 6.91 -12.00
CA GLY A 57 3.02 6.38 -13.08
C GLY A 57 1.93 5.43 -12.57
N THR A 58 2.25 4.60 -11.59
CA THR A 58 1.32 3.67 -10.94
C THR A 58 0.20 4.41 -10.21
N ILE A 59 0.54 5.45 -9.44
CA ILE A 59 -0.44 6.30 -8.77
C ILE A 59 -1.35 6.98 -9.79
N LYS A 60 -0.80 7.58 -10.84
CA LYS A 60 -1.58 8.25 -11.90
C LYS A 60 -2.53 7.30 -12.63
N ALA A 61 -2.14 6.06 -12.85
CA ALA A 61 -2.99 5.05 -13.48
C ALA A 61 -4.22 4.69 -12.65
N ASN A 62 -4.09 4.71 -11.33
CA ASN A 62 -5.17 4.36 -10.40
C ASN A 62 -6.00 5.56 -9.93
N PHE A 63 -5.50 6.78 -10.12
CA PHE A 63 -6.19 8.04 -9.83
C PHE A 63 -6.39 8.85 -11.12
N PRO A 64 -7.36 8.47 -11.95
CA PRO A 64 -7.58 9.13 -13.25
C PRO A 64 -8.17 10.53 -13.11
N SER A 65 -8.91 10.82 -12.05
CA SER A 65 -9.43 12.16 -11.75
C SER A 65 -8.45 12.90 -10.85
N ARG A 66 -7.97 14.05 -11.31
CA ARG A 66 -6.93 14.82 -10.60
C ARG A 66 -7.26 16.30 -10.59
N ILE A 67 -6.87 16.96 -9.52
CA ILE A 67 -6.99 18.40 -9.35
C ILE A 67 -5.59 18.97 -9.12
N SER A 68 -5.25 20.04 -9.79
CA SER A 68 -4.08 20.86 -9.50
C SER A 68 -4.51 22.29 -9.24
N TYR A 69 -4.13 22.81 -8.09
CA TYR A 69 -4.10 24.24 -7.83
C TYR A 69 -2.85 24.85 -8.44
N LYS A 70 -2.64 26.16 -8.24
CA LYS A 70 -1.44 26.85 -8.72
C LYS A 70 -0.17 26.16 -8.21
N VAL A 71 0.72 25.84 -9.14
CA VAL A 71 2.05 25.27 -8.86
C VAL A 71 3.14 26.22 -9.31
N SER A 72 4.39 25.99 -8.87
CA SER A 72 5.52 26.86 -9.14
C SER A 72 6.10 26.70 -10.53
N SER A 73 5.94 25.53 -11.14
CA SER A 73 6.55 25.23 -12.44
C SER A 73 5.66 24.42 -13.35
N LYS A 74 5.94 24.52 -14.66
CA LYS A 74 5.31 23.68 -15.69
C LYS A 74 5.61 22.18 -15.52
N PHE A 75 6.72 21.86 -14.84
CA PHE A 75 7.07 20.47 -14.58
C PHE A 75 6.14 19.87 -13.51
N ASP A 76 5.79 20.64 -12.47
CA ASP A 76 4.84 20.24 -11.45
C ASP A 76 3.46 20.01 -12.07
N SER A 77 3.02 20.92 -12.94
CA SER A 77 1.76 20.76 -13.68
C SER A 77 1.74 19.46 -14.48
N ARG A 78 2.80 19.15 -15.22
CA ARG A 78 2.92 17.89 -15.96
C ARG A 78 2.95 16.67 -15.05
N THR A 79 3.60 16.77 -13.90
CA THR A 79 3.64 15.68 -12.93
C THR A 79 2.24 15.32 -12.45
N ILE A 80 1.39 16.32 -12.18
CA ILE A 80 0.02 16.09 -11.69
C ILE A 80 -0.93 15.74 -12.85
N LEU A 81 -0.97 16.59 -13.88
CA LEU A 81 -2.02 16.57 -14.91
C LEU A 81 -1.60 15.91 -16.23
N ASN A 82 -0.32 15.58 -16.40
CA ASN A 82 0.35 15.23 -17.67
C ASN A 82 0.42 16.39 -18.68
N GLU A 83 -0.11 17.57 -18.35
CA GLU A 83 -0.11 18.77 -19.19
C GLU A 83 0.36 20.00 -18.40
N MET A 84 0.79 21.03 -19.13
CA MET A 84 1.13 22.32 -18.56
C MET A 84 -0.12 23.17 -18.36
N GLY A 85 -0.03 24.21 -17.52
CA GLY A 85 -1.09 25.19 -17.34
C GLY A 85 -1.38 25.53 -15.88
N ALA A 86 -1.15 24.62 -14.95
CA ALA A 86 -1.41 24.90 -13.53
C ALA A 86 -0.46 25.96 -12.95
N GLU A 87 0.72 26.17 -13.55
CA GLU A 87 1.63 27.26 -13.21
C GLU A 87 1.08 28.66 -13.57
N GLN A 88 0.09 28.73 -14.46
CA GLN A 88 -0.53 29.98 -14.91
C GLN A 88 -1.80 30.34 -14.13
N LEU A 89 -2.20 29.50 -13.19
CA LEU A 89 -3.39 29.74 -12.36
C LEU A 89 -3.20 30.97 -11.47
N LEU A 90 -4.29 31.62 -11.13
CA LEU A 90 -4.30 32.85 -10.33
C LEU A 90 -3.99 32.57 -8.83
N GLY A 91 -4.34 31.38 -8.34
CA GLY A 91 -4.34 31.03 -6.91
C GLY A 91 -5.73 31.23 -6.29
N SER A 92 -5.81 31.17 -4.96
CA SER A 92 -7.05 31.42 -4.21
C SER A 92 -8.25 30.56 -4.64
N GLY A 93 -8.02 29.27 -4.93
CA GLY A 93 -9.06 28.34 -5.35
C GLY A 93 -9.16 28.13 -6.87
N ASP A 94 -8.43 28.89 -7.66
CA ASP A 94 -8.33 28.65 -9.12
C ASP A 94 -7.59 27.32 -9.37
N MET A 95 -8.20 26.39 -10.11
CA MET A 95 -7.72 25.03 -10.26
C MET A 95 -7.96 24.47 -11.67
N LEU A 96 -7.15 23.49 -12.05
CA LEU A 96 -7.40 22.63 -13.19
C LEU A 96 -7.87 21.26 -12.70
N PHE A 97 -8.99 20.82 -13.23
CA PHE A 97 -9.57 19.50 -12.94
C PHE A 97 -9.46 18.61 -14.18
N LEU A 98 -8.73 17.53 -14.06
CA LEU A 98 -8.65 16.46 -15.07
C LEU A 98 -9.71 15.41 -14.75
N GLU A 99 -10.73 15.32 -15.56
CA GLU A 99 -11.82 14.37 -15.40
C GLU A 99 -11.49 13.03 -16.09
N ASN A 100 -11.40 11.97 -15.32
CA ASN A 100 -11.16 10.61 -15.82
C ASN A 100 -9.99 10.47 -16.80
N GLY A 101 -8.95 11.30 -16.64
CA GLY A 101 -7.76 11.26 -17.48
C GLY A 101 -7.90 11.82 -18.89
N SER A 102 -9.03 12.46 -19.26
CA SER A 102 -9.30 12.86 -20.64
C SER A 102 -9.42 14.36 -20.87
N ILE A 103 -10.19 15.06 -20.06
CA ILE A 103 -10.52 16.49 -20.32
C ILE A 103 -10.12 17.34 -19.13
N ILE A 104 -9.35 18.39 -19.39
CA ILE A 104 -9.00 19.39 -18.38
C ILE A 104 -10.03 20.52 -18.43
N LYS A 105 -10.63 20.78 -17.27
CA LYS A 105 -11.56 21.88 -17.03
C LYS A 105 -10.94 22.85 -16.04
N ARG A 106 -11.04 24.16 -16.29
CA ARG A 106 -10.66 25.16 -15.31
C ARG A 106 -11.87 25.48 -14.44
N LEU A 107 -11.69 25.37 -13.14
CA LEU A 107 -12.72 25.59 -12.12
C LEU A 107 -12.19 26.57 -11.08
N HIS A 108 -13.09 27.13 -10.27
CA HIS A 108 -12.71 27.98 -9.16
C HIS A 108 -13.43 27.51 -7.88
N GLY A 109 -12.67 27.10 -6.88
CA GLY A 109 -13.17 26.75 -5.57
C GLY A 109 -13.39 28.00 -4.72
N GLY A 110 -14.51 28.07 -4.01
CA GLY A 110 -14.74 29.13 -3.03
C GLY A 110 -13.82 28.97 -1.82
N PHE A 111 -13.50 30.08 -1.17
CA PHE A 111 -12.80 30.05 0.09
C PHE A 111 -13.72 29.53 1.20
N VAL A 112 -13.24 28.62 2.01
CA VAL A 112 -13.93 28.07 3.18
C VAL A 112 -13.07 28.38 4.42
N SER A 113 -13.62 29.12 5.37
CA SER A 113 -12.92 29.47 6.60
C SER A 113 -12.97 28.34 7.63
N GLU A 114 -12.04 28.33 8.57
CA GLU A 114 -12.01 27.35 9.68
C GLU A 114 -13.30 27.39 10.49
N ASN A 115 -13.87 28.59 10.74
CA ASN A 115 -15.14 28.75 11.44
C ASN A 115 -16.32 28.10 10.68
N GLU A 116 -16.30 28.12 9.34
CA GLU A 116 -17.34 27.45 8.54
C GLU A 116 -17.19 25.94 8.61
N VAL A 117 -15.96 25.43 8.53
CA VAL A 117 -15.67 24.00 8.72
C VAL A 117 -16.13 23.54 10.10
N GLU A 118 -15.81 24.28 11.17
CA GLU A 118 -16.22 23.94 12.54
C GLU A 118 -17.75 23.91 12.69
N LYS A 119 -18.45 24.88 12.12
CA LYS A 119 -19.93 24.91 12.14
C LYS A 119 -20.52 23.69 11.43
N VAL A 120 -20.00 23.32 10.26
CA VAL A 120 -20.45 22.15 9.51
C VAL A 120 -20.19 20.87 10.29
N VAL A 121 -18.99 20.72 10.86
CA VAL A 121 -18.61 19.55 11.67
C VAL A 121 -19.52 19.43 12.89
N ASN A 122 -19.78 20.53 13.61
CA ASN A 122 -20.66 20.54 14.77
C ASN A 122 -22.10 20.20 14.40
N TYR A 123 -22.58 20.71 13.27
CA TYR A 123 -23.90 20.36 12.76
C TYR A 123 -24.04 18.87 12.44
N ILE A 124 -23.02 18.28 11.78
CA ILE A 124 -23.01 16.85 11.46
C ILE A 124 -22.97 16.00 12.75
N LYS A 125 -22.13 16.39 13.73
CA LYS A 125 -22.03 15.71 15.03
C LYS A 125 -23.34 15.66 15.80
N GLN A 126 -24.21 16.68 15.65
CA GLN A 126 -25.53 16.73 16.31
C GLN A 126 -26.56 15.78 15.69
N GLN A 127 -26.33 15.27 14.47
CA GLN A 127 -27.29 14.42 13.76
C GLN A 127 -27.25 12.96 14.19
N ALA A 128 -26.16 12.50 14.78
CA ALA A 128 -26.01 11.12 15.24
C ALA A 128 -25.01 11.03 16.40
N THR A 129 -25.30 10.13 17.34
CA THR A 129 -24.32 9.69 18.33
C THR A 129 -23.39 8.68 17.67
N PHE A 130 -22.12 9.04 17.55
CA PHE A 130 -21.13 8.14 16.98
C PHE A 130 -20.68 7.15 18.04
N ASP A 131 -20.90 5.88 17.79
CA ASP A 131 -20.25 4.81 18.53
C ASP A 131 -18.87 4.61 17.90
N TYR A 132 -17.84 5.22 18.49
CA TYR A 132 -16.46 4.94 18.13
C TYR A 132 -16.18 3.49 18.51
N LYS A 133 -16.35 2.57 17.57
CA LYS A 133 -15.91 1.18 17.76
C LYS A 133 -14.46 1.22 18.19
N LYS A 134 -14.20 0.56 19.33
CA LYS A 134 -12.87 0.39 19.89
C LYS A 134 -11.87 0.09 18.79
N GLU A 135 -10.69 0.69 18.92
CA GLU A 135 -9.54 0.58 18.05
C GLU A 135 -9.48 -0.76 17.29
N ILE A 136 -9.44 -0.67 15.98
CA ILE A 136 -9.02 -1.80 15.17
C ILE A 136 -7.51 -1.93 15.41
N SER A 137 -7.15 -2.52 16.54
CA SER A 137 -5.79 -2.97 16.78
C SER A 137 -5.56 -4.16 15.85
N LEU A 138 -5.00 -3.91 14.69
CA LEU A 138 -4.41 -4.96 13.88
C LEU A 138 -3.24 -5.51 14.71
N SER A 139 -3.30 -6.78 15.07
CA SER A 139 -2.15 -7.45 15.69
C SER A 139 -0.98 -7.40 14.70
N GLU A 140 0.26 -7.37 15.20
CA GLU A 140 1.45 -7.43 14.33
C GLU A 140 1.43 -8.67 13.41
N GLU A 141 0.72 -9.73 13.80
CA GLU A 141 0.48 -10.92 12.99
C GLU A 141 -0.43 -10.63 11.79
N GLU A 142 -1.46 -9.77 11.91
CA GLU A 142 -2.34 -9.39 10.81
C GLU A 142 -1.67 -8.40 9.84
N LEU A 143 -0.75 -7.54 10.33
CA LEU A 143 0.08 -6.67 9.49
C LEU A 143 1.10 -7.48 8.68
N ASN A 144 1.63 -8.57 9.23
CA ASN A 144 2.52 -9.48 8.52
C ASN A 144 1.78 -10.34 7.48
N PHE A 145 0.46 -10.55 7.63
CA PHE A 145 -0.37 -11.26 6.66
C PHE A 145 -0.59 -10.46 5.36
N SER A 146 -0.55 -9.12 5.43
CA SER A 146 -0.75 -8.25 4.27
C SER A 146 0.48 -8.12 3.37
N ASN A 147 1.65 -8.53 3.83
CA ASN A 147 2.91 -8.49 3.06
C ASN A 147 3.20 -9.79 2.31
N SER A 148 2.29 -10.75 2.31
CA SER A 148 2.45 -11.97 1.56
C SER A 148 1.61 -11.93 0.29
N ASP A 149 2.24 -12.04 -0.86
CA ASP A 149 1.65 -12.38 -2.17
C ASP A 149 0.93 -13.77 -2.15
N ASP A 150 0.52 -14.23 -0.98
CA ASP A 150 -0.04 -15.55 -0.68
C ASP A 150 -1.53 -15.51 -0.36
N LEU A 151 -2.35 -14.99 -1.28
CA LEU A 151 -3.80 -15.26 -1.26
C LEU A 151 -4.16 -16.58 -1.97
N ILE A 152 -3.20 -17.50 -2.11
CA ILE A 152 -3.47 -18.86 -2.56
C ILE A 152 -2.67 -19.84 -1.69
N SER A 153 -3.31 -20.37 -0.71
CA SER A 153 -3.33 -21.76 -0.28
C SER A 153 -3.12 -22.02 1.21
N ASN A 154 -4.09 -22.69 1.78
CA ASN A 154 -4.10 -23.47 3.02
C ASN A 154 -3.11 -24.66 3.00
N ASN A 155 -1.85 -24.46 2.58
CA ASN A 155 -0.87 -25.53 2.42
C ASN A 155 0.49 -25.25 3.09
N ASN A 156 0.54 -24.50 4.19
CA ASN A 156 1.83 -24.23 4.85
C ASN A 156 2.41 -25.48 5.53
N ASP A 157 1.61 -26.35 6.09
CA ASP A 157 2.10 -27.58 6.73
C ASP A 157 2.61 -28.61 5.71
N ASP A 158 2.00 -28.67 4.52
CA ASP A 158 2.43 -29.61 3.46
C ASP A 158 3.77 -29.20 2.81
N LEU A 159 4.03 -27.90 2.64
CA LEU A 159 5.29 -27.41 2.08
C LEU A 159 6.47 -27.53 3.04
N TYR A 160 6.24 -27.30 4.34
CA TYR A 160 7.25 -27.48 5.36
C TYR A 160 7.63 -28.97 5.50
N GLY A 161 6.64 -29.86 5.52
CA GLY A 161 6.88 -31.29 5.51
C GLY A 161 7.71 -31.76 4.30
N LYS A 162 7.33 -31.32 3.10
CA LYS A 162 8.10 -31.59 1.86
C LYS A 162 9.52 -31.06 1.92
N ALA A 163 9.72 -29.87 2.50
CA ALA A 163 11.05 -29.29 2.66
C ALA A 163 11.94 -30.13 3.60
N ILE A 164 11.39 -30.61 4.71
CA ILE A 164 12.10 -31.50 5.63
C ILE A 164 12.51 -32.80 4.93
N ASP A 165 11.59 -33.45 4.24
CA ASP A 165 11.86 -34.71 3.51
C ASP A 165 12.98 -34.55 2.49
N ILE A 166 12.98 -33.44 1.77
CA ILE A 166 14.02 -33.13 0.77
C ILE A 166 15.38 -32.92 1.45
N VAL A 167 15.42 -32.15 2.53
CA VAL A 167 16.65 -31.83 3.25
C VAL A 167 17.26 -33.09 3.88
N ILE A 168 16.43 -33.95 4.50
CA ILE A 168 16.87 -35.21 5.07
C ILE A 168 17.37 -36.15 3.98
N LYS A 169 16.62 -36.31 2.89
CA LYS A 169 16.98 -37.23 1.77
C LYS A 169 18.23 -36.80 1.02
N GLN A 170 18.42 -35.50 0.82
CA GLN A 170 19.53 -34.98 0.03
C GLN A 170 20.75 -34.57 0.87
N GLN A 171 20.60 -34.51 2.21
CA GLN A 171 21.66 -34.09 3.15
C GLN A 171 22.29 -32.73 2.76
N LYS A 172 21.46 -31.85 2.14
CA LYS A 172 21.86 -30.50 1.69
C LYS A 172 20.81 -29.50 2.10
N VAL A 173 21.24 -28.38 2.67
CA VAL A 173 20.35 -27.27 3.06
C VAL A 173 20.97 -25.93 2.68
N SER A 174 20.22 -25.13 1.94
CA SER A 174 20.44 -23.70 1.75
C SER A 174 19.13 -23.06 1.29
N THR A 175 18.96 -21.78 1.57
CA THR A 175 17.77 -21.02 1.13
C THR A 175 17.56 -21.14 -0.38
N SER A 176 18.63 -20.95 -1.17
CA SER A 176 18.57 -21.06 -2.63
C SER A 176 18.25 -22.49 -3.12
N TYR A 177 18.66 -23.51 -2.37
CA TYR A 177 18.35 -24.90 -2.70
C TYR A 177 16.85 -25.18 -2.50
N ILE A 178 16.29 -24.80 -1.35
CA ILE A 178 14.86 -24.92 -1.02
C ILE A 178 14.02 -24.11 -1.99
N GLN A 179 14.39 -22.86 -2.27
CA GLN A 179 13.74 -22.00 -3.24
C GLN A 179 13.58 -22.68 -4.60
N ARG A 180 14.68 -23.20 -5.13
CA ARG A 180 14.68 -23.83 -6.47
C ARG A 180 13.93 -25.15 -6.51
N TYR A 181 14.03 -25.94 -5.46
CA TYR A 181 13.42 -27.28 -5.45
C TYR A 181 11.91 -27.22 -5.24
N LEU A 182 11.43 -26.34 -4.36
CA LEU A 182 10.00 -26.14 -4.09
C LEU A 182 9.35 -25.11 -5.02
N GLN A 183 10.14 -24.44 -5.89
CA GLN A 183 9.68 -23.37 -6.78
C GLN A 183 8.95 -22.23 -6.05
N ILE A 184 9.47 -21.81 -4.89
CA ILE A 184 8.90 -20.76 -4.03
C ILE A 184 9.79 -19.52 -4.03
N GLY A 185 9.24 -18.38 -3.58
CA GLY A 185 10.00 -17.13 -3.43
C GLY A 185 11.10 -17.23 -2.35
N TYR A 186 12.16 -16.42 -2.48
CA TYR A 186 13.30 -16.40 -1.57
C TYR A 186 12.90 -16.22 -0.10
N ASN A 187 12.01 -15.28 0.19
CA ASN A 187 11.55 -14.99 1.55
C ASN A 187 10.84 -16.20 2.19
N ARG A 188 10.05 -16.93 1.41
CA ARG A 188 9.38 -18.14 1.88
C ARG A 188 10.38 -19.28 2.13
N ALA A 189 11.36 -19.44 1.25
CA ALA A 189 12.43 -20.42 1.44
C ALA A 189 13.28 -20.09 2.68
N ALA A 190 13.57 -18.80 2.93
CA ALA A 190 14.31 -18.37 4.11
C ALA A 190 13.56 -18.70 5.41
N ARG A 191 12.26 -18.39 5.49
CA ARG A 191 11.42 -18.74 6.65
C ARG A 191 11.35 -20.24 6.91
N ILE A 192 11.26 -21.06 5.86
CA ILE A 192 11.29 -22.52 6.00
C ILE A 192 12.61 -22.99 6.58
N VAL A 193 13.74 -22.44 6.13
CA VAL A 193 15.07 -22.76 6.64
C VAL A 193 15.24 -22.32 8.09
N GLU A 194 14.79 -21.13 8.45
CA GLU A 194 14.77 -20.62 9.83
C GLU A 194 13.94 -21.51 10.77
N LYS A 195 12.75 -21.91 10.33
CA LYS A 195 11.90 -22.82 11.10
C LYS A 195 12.54 -24.19 11.28
N MET A 196 13.22 -24.73 10.26
CA MET A 196 13.99 -25.98 10.39
C MET A 196 15.14 -25.87 11.41
N GLU A 197 15.76 -24.71 11.50
CA GLU A 197 16.81 -24.42 12.48
C GLU A 197 16.23 -24.36 13.89
N GLN A 198 15.09 -23.67 14.09
CA GLN A 198 14.37 -23.62 15.36
C GLN A 198 13.87 -25.01 15.81
N ASP A 199 13.37 -25.83 14.90
CA ASP A 199 12.88 -27.19 15.17
C ASP A 199 14.02 -28.22 15.32
N GLY A 200 15.30 -27.79 15.24
CA GLY A 200 16.47 -28.65 15.40
C GLY A 200 16.63 -29.70 14.29
N VAL A 201 16.07 -29.45 13.10
CA VAL A 201 16.25 -30.30 11.92
C VAL A 201 17.62 -30.06 11.28
N ILE A 202 18.09 -28.83 11.35
CA ILE A 202 19.38 -28.37 10.81
C ILE A 202 20.14 -27.57 11.87
N SER A 203 21.45 -27.45 11.68
CA SER A 203 22.32 -26.65 12.58
C SER A 203 22.19 -25.16 12.29
N GLU A 204 22.58 -24.33 13.23
CA GLU A 204 22.85 -22.92 12.99
C GLU A 204 23.88 -22.73 11.87
N ALA A 205 23.82 -21.57 11.21
CA ALA A 205 24.77 -21.20 10.20
C ALA A 205 26.16 -21.00 10.81
N ASN A 206 27.19 -21.67 10.28
CA ASN A 206 28.56 -21.40 10.69
C ASN A 206 29.07 -20.06 10.11
N ASN A 207 30.29 -19.65 10.50
CA ASN A 207 30.92 -18.40 10.03
C ASN A 207 31.01 -18.25 8.51
N ALA A 208 30.85 -19.35 7.75
CA ALA A 208 30.79 -19.35 6.30
C ALA A 208 29.37 -19.47 5.73
N GLY A 209 28.32 -19.30 6.57
CA GLY A 209 26.92 -19.39 6.18
C GLY A 209 26.42 -20.80 5.84
N LYS A 210 27.22 -21.85 6.12
CA LYS A 210 26.84 -23.26 5.85
C LYS A 210 26.10 -23.85 7.05
N ARG A 211 25.03 -24.59 6.76
CA ARG A 211 24.23 -25.37 7.71
C ARG A 211 24.37 -26.85 7.44
N HIS A 212 24.24 -27.68 8.46
CA HIS A 212 24.27 -29.12 8.38
C HIS A 212 22.96 -29.74 8.82
N VAL A 213 22.60 -30.87 8.22
CA VAL A 213 21.37 -31.60 8.59
C VAL A 213 21.66 -32.41 9.84
N LEU A 214 20.85 -32.26 10.89
CA LEU A 214 21.01 -32.90 12.19
C LEU A 214 20.17 -34.18 12.32
N LYS A 215 19.04 -34.23 11.61
CA LYS A 215 18.17 -35.44 11.58
C LYS A 215 18.56 -36.32 10.41
N LYS A 216 18.63 -37.64 10.69
CA LYS A 216 18.86 -38.70 9.68
C LYS A 216 17.53 -39.27 9.22
#